data_aa0ff0f053564451cdcfad66f3f002e2
#
_entry.id   aa0ff0f053564451cdcfad66f3f002e2
#
_cell.length_a   1.000
_cell.length_b   1.000
_cell.length_c   1.000
_cell.angle_alpha   90.00
_cell.angle_beta   90.00
_cell.angle_gamma   90.00
#
_symmetry.space_group_name_H-M   'P 1'
#
loop_
_entity.id
_entity.type
_entity.pdbx_description
1 polymer ?
#
loop_
_entity_poly.entity_id
_entity_poly.type
_entity_poly.pdbx_seq_one_letter_code
_entity_poly.pdbx_strand_id
1 'polypeptide(L)'
;MKTVTDAEILAFHSGTQKTLKLTFSNGTVLQNDSIVSESLEIKQSISESDQISFATVYASELHVSVLPLTRFKGLDCTVEITAGEYSRVLGTYTIVSDDSLSDYSARQLVGYDKLYSIIPRDYSIWHNGLDTQLTGTITLKQYRDAFFSLIGITQQEATLPNDNLAVNLPSLNTTLTGGQILGMICDLNQCWGYLEFDGTFRYVLPQYPYRVDNLYPSPDLYPAEDLYLGTQDTQEDAGADLVLSTGDYYVDGLSFSNFECQQFDQIVVHYGTGEQTVSYGNEGNAYTIEKNIFTQVMSQEQLQELMANALPVLQLLTYTPVTVRCQGRPWAQLGDKVCVHNWLYSYHFPILERTLSGITGLDDTYSAKGVETNYDYANSLTRQVNDTKEFASVIKNYVRDSLTFSTTSVNNGDGTTTGIATVYRGNEDVSNQFADAWFNWYIVLESGSTLIGHGLTCTVNNDDFLYGGVLKCVFQTYTQMALSVSQGVIVMDDSLTISAIGD
;
A
#
# COMPACT_ATOMS: atom_id res chain seq x y z
N MET A 1 7.37 -15.92 11.75
CA MET A 1 6.06 -16.58 12.03
C MET A 1 6.00 -17.10 13.46
N LYS A 2 4.86 -16.97 14.15
CA LYS A 2 4.64 -17.61 15.46
C LYS A 2 4.52 -19.13 15.30
N THR A 3 5.03 -19.88 16.28
CA THR A 3 4.92 -21.34 16.25
C THR A 3 3.45 -21.74 16.24
N VAL A 4 3.09 -22.64 15.34
CA VAL A 4 1.76 -23.20 15.14
C VAL A 4 1.86 -24.71 14.92
N THR A 5 0.90 -25.48 15.41
CA THR A 5 0.83 -26.92 15.19
C THR A 5 -0.15 -27.26 14.05
N ASP A 6 0.04 -28.40 13.41
CA ASP A 6 -0.87 -28.87 12.35
C ASP A 6 -2.32 -29.00 12.86
N ALA A 7 -2.50 -29.39 14.12
CA ALA A 7 -3.81 -29.50 14.75
C ALA A 7 -4.48 -28.10 14.91
N GLU A 8 -3.72 -27.07 15.25
CA GLU A 8 -4.20 -25.70 15.31
C GLU A 8 -4.55 -25.17 13.91
N ILE A 9 -3.68 -25.41 12.91
CA ILE A 9 -3.95 -25.05 11.52
C ILE A 9 -5.28 -25.70 11.09
N LEU A 10 -5.44 -26.98 11.33
CA LEU A 10 -6.65 -27.70 11.00
C LEU A 10 -7.88 -27.13 11.71
N ALA A 11 -7.77 -26.75 13.00
CA ALA A 11 -8.88 -26.16 13.75
C ALA A 11 -9.35 -24.83 13.14
N PHE A 12 -8.43 -23.97 12.71
CA PHE A 12 -8.78 -22.69 12.07
C PHE A 12 -9.25 -22.84 10.62
N HIS A 13 -8.76 -23.83 9.86
CA HIS A 13 -9.10 -24.03 8.45
C HIS A 13 -10.27 -25.00 8.22
N SER A 14 -10.64 -25.79 9.22
CA SER A 14 -11.80 -26.69 9.13
C SER A 14 -13.11 -25.93 9.36
N GLY A 15 -14.24 -26.63 9.18
CA GLY A 15 -15.56 -26.15 9.57
C GLY A 15 -15.80 -26.00 11.08
N THR A 16 -14.76 -26.05 11.91
CA THR A 16 -14.83 -25.79 13.36
C THR A 16 -15.39 -24.41 13.62
N GLN A 17 -16.40 -24.32 14.47
CA GLN A 17 -16.97 -23.04 14.87
C GLN A 17 -15.91 -22.18 15.53
N LYS A 18 -15.73 -20.97 15.00
CA LYS A 18 -14.84 -19.97 15.58
C LYS A 18 -15.65 -19.01 16.43
N THR A 19 -15.06 -18.54 17.52
CA THR A 19 -15.66 -17.59 18.44
C THR A 19 -14.77 -16.38 18.60
N LEU A 20 -15.38 -15.19 18.48
CA LEU A 20 -14.72 -13.91 18.74
C LEU A 20 -15.09 -13.43 20.14
N LYS A 21 -14.11 -12.96 20.88
CA LYS A 21 -14.26 -12.38 22.20
C LYS A 21 -13.57 -11.04 22.26
N LEU A 22 -14.32 -10.02 22.70
CA LEU A 22 -13.85 -8.67 22.96
C LEU A 22 -13.86 -8.41 24.45
N THR A 23 -12.71 -8.10 25.03
CA THR A 23 -12.57 -7.80 26.46
C THR A 23 -12.16 -6.35 26.62
N PHE A 24 -13.02 -5.54 27.25
CA PHE A 24 -12.78 -4.12 27.45
C PHE A 24 -12.16 -3.82 28.81
N SER A 25 -11.40 -2.73 28.91
CA SER A 25 -10.70 -2.31 30.13
C SER A 25 -11.64 -2.00 31.31
N ASN A 26 -12.92 -1.75 31.07
CA ASN A 26 -13.93 -1.58 32.11
C ASN A 26 -14.53 -2.91 32.61
N GLY A 27 -14.01 -4.06 32.16
CA GLY A 27 -14.47 -5.40 32.52
C GLY A 27 -15.65 -5.93 31.69
N THR A 28 -16.16 -5.17 30.73
CA THR A 28 -17.19 -5.67 29.80
C THR A 28 -16.59 -6.71 28.87
N VAL A 29 -17.29 -7.82 28.69
CA VAL A 29 -16.90 -8.88 27.74
C VAL A 29 -18.05 -9.09 26.77
N LEU A 30 -17.75 -9.02 25.47
CA LEU A 30 -18.67 -9.36 24.39
C LEU A 30 -18.18 -10.62 23.69
N GLN A 31 -19.13 -11.48 23.32
CA GLN A 31 -18.87 -12.71 22.57
C GLN A 31 -19.82 -12.79 21.38
N ASN A 32 -19.69 -13.80 20.55
CA ASN A 32 -20.36 -13.97 19.25
C ASN A 32 -21.79 -13.42 19.16
N ASP A 33 -22.66 -13.76 20.12
CA ASP A 33 -24.07 -13.31 20.12
C ASP A 33 -24.23 -11.79 20.29
N SER A 34 -23.20 -11.11 20.77
CA SER A 34 -23.16 -9.67 20.96
C SER A 34 -22.36 -8.95 19.87
N ILE A 35 -21.84 -9.68 18.90
CA ILE A 35 -21.01 -9.18 17.81
C ILE A 35 -21.72 -9.46 16.49
N VAL A 36 -21.77 -8.50 15.60
CA VAL A 36 -22.36 -8.70 14.26
C VAL A 36 -21.52 -9.71 13.50
N SER A 37 -22.16 -10.72 12.92
CA SER A 37 -21.48 -11.77 12.15
C SER A 37 -20.60 -11.18 11.06
N GLU A 38 -19.40 -11.75 10.90
CA GLU A 38 -18.41 -11.39 9.87
C GLU A 38 -17.98 -9.90 9.84
N SER A 39 -18.25 -9.15 10.94
CA SER A 39 -17.93 -7.72 10.99
C SER A 39 -16.50 -7.39 11.45
N LEU A 40 -15.74 -8.39 11.86
CA LEU A 40 -14.34 -8.20 12.25
C LEU A 40 -13.48 -7.86 11.02
N GLU A 41 -12.70 -6.79 11.13
CA GLU A 41 -11.62 -6.49 10.20
C GLU A 41 -10.46 -5.88 10.99
N ILE A 42 -9.26 -6.43 10.83
CA ILE A 42 -8.02 -5.91 11.40
C ILE A 42 -7.05 -5.64 10.26
N LYS A 43 -6.59 -4.40 10.16
CA LYS A 43 -5.60 -3.96 9.18
C LYS A 43 -4.27 -3.70 9.85
N GLN A 44 -3.22 -4.26 9.30
CA GLN A 44 -1.84 -4.03 9.70
C GLN A 44 -1.01 -3.68 8.48
N SER A 45 -0.08 -2.75 8.61
CA SER A 45 0.84 -2.37 7.54
C SER A 45 2.21 -2.02 8.09
N ILE A 46 3.26 -2.32 7.32
CA ILE A 46 4.62 -1.80 7.51
C ILE A 46 5.07 -0.99 6.29
N SER A 47 4.33 -1.07 5.18
CA SER A 47 4.55 -0.25 3.98
C SER A 47 3.22 -0.14 3.23
N GLU A 48 2.69 1.08 3.11
CA GLU A 48 1.44 1.37 2.37
C GLU A 48 1.73 1.98 0.99
N SER A 49 2.98 2.43 0.78
CA SER A 49 3.43 3.02 -0.48
C SER A 49 3.90 1.95 -1.45
N ASP A 50 3.75 2.22 -2.75
CA ASP A 50 4.37 1.42 -3.79
C ASP A 50 5.91 1.57 -3.77
N GLN A 51 6.42 2.67 -3.22
CA GLN A 51 7.86 2.85 -2.99
C GLN A 51 8.26 2.30 -1.62
N ILE A 52 9.33 1.52 -1.60
CA ILE A 52 9.91 1.00 -0.36
C ILE A 52 10.41 2.16 0.50
N SER A 53 9.90 2.26 1.71
CA SER A 53 10.35 3.21 2.72
C SER A 53 10.40 2.55 4.09
N PHE A 54 11.45 2.81 4.82
CA PHE A 54 11.60 2.39 6.22
C PHE A 54 11.31 3.52 7.21
N ALA A 55 11.14 4.74 6.69
CA ALA A 55 10.97 5.96 7.50
C ALA A 55 9.56 6.13 8.09
N THR A 56 8.66 5.17 7.91
CA THR A 56 7.27 5.28 8.36
C THR A 56 6.87 4.07 9.20
N VAL A 57 6.12 4.34 10.28
CA VAL A 57 5.54 3.32 11.15
C VAL A 57 4.03 3.56 11.23
N TYR A 58 3.25 2.50 11.11
CA TYR A 58 1.79 2.55 11.07
C TYR A 58 1.19 1.93 12.34
N ALA A 59 0.06 2.45 12.77
CA ALA A 59 -0.75 1.83 13.82
C ALA A 59 -1.70 0.81 13.18
N SER A 60 -1.86 -0.35 13.81
CA SER A 60 -2.86 -1.33 13.40
C SER A 60 -4.27 -0.82 13.69
N GLU A 61 -5.22 -1.11 12.81
CA GLU A 61 -6.60 -0.66 12.87
C GLU A 61 -7.55 -1.84 13.08
N LEU A 62 -8.51 -1.68 13.99
CA LEU A 62 -9.61 -2.60 14.27
C LEU A 62 -10.92 -2.00 13.82
N HIS A 63 -11.71 -2.75 13.06
CA HIS A 63 -13.12 -2.51 12.82
C HIS A 63 -13.93 -3.71 13.28
N VAL A 64 -14.98 -3.47 14.06
CA VAL A 64 -15.92 -4.52 14.46
C VAL A 64 -17.27 -3.89 14.82
N SER A 65 -18.38 -4.55 14.47
CA SER A 65 -19.72 -4.09 14.83
C SER A 65 -20.28 -4.93 15.98
N VAL A 66 -20.86 -4.26 16.98
CA VAL A 66 -21.40 -4.89 18.19
C VAL A 66 -22.87 -4.51 18.39
N LEU A 67 -23.67 -5.45 18.91
CA LEU A 67 -25.11 -5.24 19.13
C LEU A 67 -25.42 -4.34 20.33
N PRO A 68 -24.66 -4.39 21.47
CA PRO A 68 -24.93 -3.50 22.58
C PRO A 68 -24.78 -2.03 22.23
N LEU A 69 -25.77 -1.21 22.59
CA LEU A 69 -25.76 0.23 22.37
C LEU A 69 -24.95 1.01 23.41
N THR A 70 -24.28 0.30 24.33
CA THR A 70 -23.37 0.89 25.32
C THR A 70 -22.18 1.57 24.59
N ARG A 71 -21.68 2.63 25.20
CA ARG A 71 -20.52 3.34 24.64
C ARG A 71 -19.23 2.69 25.07
N PHE A 72 -18.31 2.54 24.08
CA PHE A 72 -17.00 1.92 24.25
C PHE A 72 -15.84 2.88 23.93
N LYS A 73 -16.13 4.06 23.40
CA LYS A 73 -15.11 5.06 23.04
C LYS A 73 -14.22 5.40 24.24
N GLY A 74 -12.90 5.34 24.03
CA GLY A 74 -11.86 5.61 25.03
C GLY A 74 -11.49 4.38 25.88
N LEU A 75 -12.13 3.22 25.69
CA LEU A 75 -11.77 1.97 26.35
C LEU A 75 -10.75 1.20 25.50
N ASP A 76 -9.83 0.50 26.18
CA ASP A 76 -9.00 -0.50 25.52
C ASP A 76 -9.80 -1.78 25.35
N CYS A 77 -9.66 -2.41 24.20
CA CYS A 77 -10.35 -3.63 23.78
C CYS A 77 -9.31 -4.66 23.36
N THR A 78 -9.21 -5.77 24.07
CA THR A 78 -8.43 -6.94 23.66
C THR A 78 -9.32 -7.85 22.83
N VAL A 79 -8.84 -8.19 21.62
CA VAL A 79 -9.52 -9.03 20.64
C VAL A 79 -8.92 -10.43 20.70
N GLU A 80 -9.76 -11.45 20.89
CA GLU A 80 -9.34 -12.84 20.96
C GLU A 80 -10.24 -13.70 20.07
N ILE A 81 -9.64 -14.57 19.22
CA ILE A 81 -10.35 -15.54 18.40
C ILE A 81 -10.00 -16.96 18.84
N THR A 82 -11.00 -17.82 18.90
CA THR A 82 -10.86 -19.22 19.34
C THR A 82 -11.44 -20.16 18.30
N ALA A 83 -10.74 -21.25 17.99
CA ALA A 83 -11.19 -22.35 17.16
C ALA A 83 -10.95 -23.68 17.92
N GLY A 84 -12.03 -24.34 18.36
CA GLY A 84 -11.91 -25.51 19.22
C GLY A 84 -11.23 -25.18 20.55
N GLU A 85 -10.10 -25.82 20.82
CA GLU A 85 -9.28 -25.58 22.03
C GLU A 85 -8.17 -24.52 21.83
N TYR A 86 -7.98 -24.01 20.62
CA TYR A 86 -6.91 -23.07 20.27
C TYR A 86 -7.42 -21.65 20.29
N SER A 87 -6.73 -20.78 21.00
CA SER A 87 -7.07 -19.36 21.14
C SER A 87 -5.88 -18.48 20.76
N ARG A 88 -6.16 -17.38 20.04
CA ARG A 88 -5.17 -16.39 19.61
C ARG A 88 -5.66 -14.97 19.92
N VAL A 89 -4.81 -14.21 20.60
CA VAL A 89 -5.01 -12.78 20.75
C VAL A 89 -4.64 -12.08 19.45
N LEU A 90 -5.54 -11.25 18.94
CA LEU A 90 -5.42 -10.47 17.72
C LEU A 90 -5.11 -8.99 17.99
N GLY A 91 -4.66 -8.67 19.19
CA GLY A 91 -4.23 -7.34 19.57
C GLY A 91 -5.07 -6.69 20.68
N THR A 92 -4.60 -5.53 21.13
CA THR A 92 -5.31 -4.65 22.04
C THR A 92 -5.38 -3.27 21.39
N TYR A 93 -6.59 -2.73 21.30
CA TYR A 93 -6.91 -1.51 20.56
C TYR A 93 -7.65 -0.52 21.47
N THR A 94 -7.26 0.74 21.43
CA THR A 94 -8.04 1.82 22.06
C THR A 94 -9.16 2.24 21.13
N ILE A 95 -10.41 2.14 21.56
CA ILE A 95 -11.56 2.50 20.74
C ILE A 95 -11.65 4.03 20.61
N VAL A 96 -11.52 4.53 19.38
CA VAL A 96 -11.56 5.97 19.05
C VAL A 96 -12.93 6.43 18.55
N SER A 97 -13.69 5.51 17.92
CA SER A 97 -15.06 5.75 17.47
C SER A 97 -15.96 4.57 17.83
N ASP A 98 -17.22 4.87 18.20
CA ASP A 98 -18.28 3.92 18.53
C ASP A 98 -19.63 4.37 17.96
N ASP A 99 -19.67 4.65 16.66
CA ASP A 99 -20.84 5.23 16.01
C ASP A 99 -21.95 4.19 15.83
N SER A 100 -23.21 4.63 16.03
CA SER A 100 -24.37 3.79 15.76
C SER A 100 -24.57 3.62 14.26
N LEU A 101 -24.89 2.42 13.81
CA LEU A 101 -25.35 2.19 12.45
C LEU A 101 -26.63 2.98 12.17
N SER A 102 -26.93 3.24 10.93
CA SER A 102 -28.05 4.11 10.50
C SER A 102 -29.43 3.66 11.00
N ASP A 103 -29.59 2.36 11.25
CA ASP A 103 -30.81 1.74 11.77
C ASP A 103 -30.82 1.57 13.30
N TYR A 104 -29.76 2.03 13.97
CA TYR A 104 -29.54 1.88 15.41
C TYR A 104 -29.53 0.41 15.90
N SER A 105 -29.36 -0.55 15.02
CA SER A 105 -29.35 -1.97 15.38
C SER A 105 -28.01 -2.41 16.02
N ALA A 106 -26.93 -1.75 15.68
CA ALA A 106 -25.60 -2.05 16.15
C ALA A 106 -24.72 -0.79 16.23
N ARG A 107 -23.53 -0.93 16.82
CA ARG A 107 -22.46 0.08 16.81
C ARG A 107 -21.25 -0.43 16.06
N GLN A 108 -20.70 0.40 15.21
CA GLN A 108 -19.40 0.17 14.59
C GLN A 108 -18.32 0.74 15.51
N LEU A 109 -17.44 -0.12 15.98
CA LEU A 109 -16.27 0.26 16.76
C LEU A 109 -15.07 0.37 15.81
N VAL A 110 -14.35 1.49 15.93
CA VAL A 110 -13.05 1.68 15.30
C VAL A 110 -12.03 1.87 16.42
N GLY A 111 -10.98 1.07 16.39
CA GLY A 111 -9.90 1.12 17.36
C GLY A 111 -8.54 1.08 16.70
N TYR A 112 -7.56 1.62 17.39
CA TYR A 112 -6.16 1.58 16.97
C TYR A 112 -5.29 1.04 18.09
N ASP A 113 -4.17 0.42 17.71
CA ASP A 113 -3.18 -0.01 18.69
C ASP A 113 -2.49 1.18 19.38
N LYS A 114 -1.61 0.88 20.31
CA LYS A 114 -0.94 1.90 21.13
C LYS A 114 -0.11 2.91 20.33
N LEU A 115 0.38 2.54 19.14
CA LEU A 115 1.15 3.44 18.28
C LEU A 115 0.34 4.66 17.83
N TYR A 116 -0.96 4.52 17.66
CA TYR A 116 -1.84 5.62 17.27
C TYR A 116 -1.72 6.86 18.18
N SER A 117 -1.57 6.63 19.49
CA SER A 117 -1.39 7.72 20.47
C SER A 117 0.04 8.27 20.53
N ILE A 118 1.02 7.49 20.07
CA ILE A 118 2.45 7.82 20.13
C ILE A 118 2.88 8.56 18.87
N ILE A 119 2.43 8.10 17.70
CA ILE A 119 2.83 8.64 16.40
C ILE A 119 2.67 10.17 16.32
N PRO A 120 1.53 10.81 16.67
CA PRO A 120 1.34 12.25 16.54
C PRO A 120 1.92 13.05 17.71
N ARG A 121 2.29 12.40 18.82
CA ARG A 121 2.71 13.08 20.04
C ARG A 121 4.10 13.68 19.89
N ASP A 122 4.28 14.92 20.39
CA ASP A 122 5.55 15.64 20.41
C ASP A 122 6.48 15.14 21.52
N TYR A 123 7.71 14.84 21.18
CA TYR A 123 8.79 14.40 22.05
C TYR A 123 10.05 15.29 21.96
N SER A 124 9.95 16.48 21.37
CA SER A 124 11.07 17.39 21.20
C SER A 124 11.73 17.78 22.54
N ILE A 125 10.91 18.01 23.59
CA ILE A 125 11.42 18.32 24.94
C ILE A 125 12.24 17.16 25.52
N TRP A 126 11.76 15.93 25.36
CA TRP A 126 12.48 14.74 25.80
C TRP A 126 13.79 14.59 25.02
N HIS A 127 13.75 14.72 23.69
CA HIS A 127 14.93 14.63 22.84
C HIS A 127 16.00 15.65 23.24
N ASN A 128 15.62 16.91 23.40
CA ASN A 128 16.55 17.99 23.82
C ASN A 128 17.06 17.79 25.25
N GLY A 129 16.34 17.08 26.10
CA GLY A 129 16.73 16.76 27.47
C GLY A 129 17.66 15.56 27.60
N LEU A 130 17.80 14.73 26.56
CA LEU A 130 18.64 13.53 26.62
C LEU A 130 20.13 13.84 26.77
N ASP A 131 20.61 14.90 26.16
CA ASP A 131 22.02 15.31 26.24
C ASP A 131 22.46 15.60 27.69
N THR A 132 21.53 16.00 28.54
CA THR A 132 21.79 16.22 29.98
C THR A 132 21.76 14.94 30.81
N GLN A 133 21.14 13.88 30.31
CA GLN A 133 20.97 12.60 31.00
C GLN A 133 22.01 11.56 30.57
N LEU A 134 22.44 11.60 29.32
CA LEU A 134 23.42 10.71 28.73
C LEU A 134 24.71 11.52 28.48
N THR A 135 25.63 11.49 29.41
CA THR A 135 26.91 12.21 29.27
C THR A 135 27.79 11.50 28.24
N GLY A 136 28.08 12.14 27.13
CA GLY A 136 29.01 11.69 26.10
C GLY A 136 28.29 11.30 24.80
N THR A 137 29.03 10.67 23.90
CA THR A 137 28.50 10.14 22.65
C THR A 137 27.57 8.94 22.93
N ILE A 138 26.36 8.99 22.46
CA ILE A 138 25.41 7.89 22.59
C ILE A 138 25.37 7.04 21.33
N THR A 139 25.00 5.77 21.46
CA THR A 139 24.74 4.91 20.29
C THR A 139 23.27 5.01 19.87
N LEU A 140 22.99 4.68 18.61
CA LEU A 140 21.61 4.63 18.12
C LEU A 140 20.77 3.66 18.94
N LYS A 141 21.36 2.53 19.40
CA LYS A 141 20.71 1.58 20.31
C LYS A 141 20.32 2.24 21.64
N GLN A 142 21.23 3.01 22.26
CA GLN A 142 20.94 3.69 23.53
C GLN A 142 19.80 4.71 23.36
N TYR A 143 19.76 5.43 22.24
CA TYR A 143 18.67 6.35 21.92
C TYR A 143 17.34 5.60 21.77
N ARG A 144 17.34 4.51 21.00
CA ARG A 144 16.21 3.63 20.80
C ARG A 144 15.67 3.08 22.13
N ASP A 145 16.55 2.50 22.94
CA ASP A 145 16.17 1.90 24.24
C ASP A 145 15.59 2.95 25.20
N ALA A 146 16.16 4.17 25.24
CA ALA A 146 15.63 5.28 26.02
C ALA A 146 14.23 5.70 25.55
N PHE A 147 14.00 5.77 24.24
CA PHE A 147 12.69 6.12 23.69
C PHE A 147 11.63 5.06 24.03
N PHE A 148 11.94 3.78 23.84
CA PHE A 148 11.00 2.71 24.17
C PHE A 148 10.69 2.63 25.67
N SER A 149 11.67 2.89 26.52
CA SER A 149 11.46 3.03 27.96
C SER A 149 10.49 4.16 28.30
N LEU A 150 10.63 5.33 27.62
CA LEU A 150 9.76 6.49 27.82
C LEU A 150 8.30 6.19 27.43
N ILE A 151 8.08 5.59 26.26
CA ILE A 151 6.74 5.32 25.74
C ILE A 151 6.10 4.08 26.38
N GLY A 152 6.85 3.31 27.18
CA GLY A 152 6.37 2.11 27.86
C GLY A 152 5.87 1.04 26.90
N ILE A 153 6.57 0.83 25.78
CA ILE A 153 6.39 -0.29 24.87
C ILE A 153 7.60 -1.20 24.96
N THR A 154 7.34 -2.50 25.12
CA THR A 154 8.39 -3.51 25.01
C THR A 154 8.82 -3.63 23.56
N GLN A 155 10.11 -3.58 23.30
CA GLN A 155 10.64 -3.84 21.97
C GLN A 155 11.23 -5.25 21.89
N GLN A 156 11.25 -5.82 20.70
CA GLN A 156 11.91 -7.08 20.42
C GLN A 156 13.41 -6.97 20.73
N GLU A 157 13.98 -7.97 21.40
CA GLU A 157 15.42 -8.11 21.45
C GLU A 157 15.95 -8.38 20.04
N ALA A 158 16.62 -7.39 19.46
CA ALA A 158 17.21 -7.46 18.13
C ALA A 158 18.51 -6.65 18.10
N THR A 159 19.48 -7.15 17.37
CA THR A 159 20.68 -6.39 16.98
C THR A 159 20.43 -5.85 15.58
N LEU A 160 20.33 -4.54 15.47
CA LEU A 160 20.11 -3.86 14.20
C LEU A 160 21.43 -3.39 13.58
N PRO A 161 21.51 -3.22 12.27
CA PRO A 161 22.77 -2.93 11.55
C PRO A 161 23.56 -1.74 12.13
N ASN A 162 22.86 -0.68 12.53
CA ASN A 162 23.47 0.56 13.02
C ASN A 162 23.28 0.82 14.53
N ASP A 163 22.93 -0.22 15.30
CA ASP A 163 22.75 -0.09 16.75
C ASP A 163 23.98 0.48 17.47
N ASN A 164 25.18 0.15 17.01
CA ASN A 164 26.43 0.60 17.61
C ASN A 164 26.94 1.92 17.04
N LEU A 165 26.27 2.48 16.03
CA LEU A 165 26.65 3.75 15.43
C LEU A 165 26.54 4.85 16.46
N ALA A 166 27.63 5.58 16.63
CA ALA A 166 27.67 6.76 17.49
C ALA A 166 26.86 7.90 16.85
N VAL A 167 25.93 8.46 17.60
CA VAL A 167 25.08 9.56 17.13
C VAL A 167 25.23 10.77 18.02
N ASN A 168 25.18 11.94 17.39
CA ASN A 168 25.07 13.22 18.09
C ASN A 168 23.58 13.62 18.13
N LEU A 169 23.18 14.28 19.20
CA LEU A 169 21.81 14.76 19.36
C LEU A 169 21.75 16.25 18.98
N PRO A 170 21.18 16.61 17.82
CA PRO A 170 20.99 18.02 17.50
C PRO A 170 19.91 18.61 18.38
N SER A 171 20.13 19.82 18.88
CA SER A 171 19.11 20.57 19.59
C SER A 171 18.01 21.02 18.60
N LEU A 172 16.78 20.68 18.88
CA LEU A 172 15.65 20.94 17.98
C LEU A 172 14.79 22.10 18.46
N ASN A 173 14.49 23.02 17.56
CA ASN A 173 13.54 24.12 17.77
C ASN A 173 12.16 23.84 17.15
N THR A 174 11.97 22.63 16.61
CA THR A 174 10.74 22.19 15.93
C THR A 174 10.16 20.96 16.64
N THR A 175 8.90 20.70 16.39
CA THR A 175 8.23 19.48 16.86
C THR A 175 8.92 18.24 16.31
N LEU A 176 9.11 17.26 17.18
CA LEU A 176 9.61 15.93 16.85
C LEU A 176 8.59 14.90 17.32
N THR A 177 7.83 14.33 16.38
CA THR A 177 6.77 13.39 16.72
C THR A 177 7.32 11.97 16.97
N GLY A 178 6.54 11.17 17.72
CA GLY A 178 6.91 9.77 17.95
C GLY A 178 7.01 8.94 16.68
N GLY A 179 6.15 9.22 15.70
CA GLY A 179 6.24 8.59 14.37
C GLY A 179 7.55 8.94 13.65
N GLN A 180 8.00 10.19 13.73
CA GLN A 180 9.29 10.60 13.18
C GLN A 180 10.46 9.90 13.88
N ILE A 181 10.43 9.79 15.21
CA ILE A 181 11.49 9.10 15.96
C ILE A 181 11.56 7.64 15.56
N LEU A 182 10.44 6.93 15.58
CA LEU A 182 10.36 5.52 15.18
C LEU A 182 10.79 5.32 13.73
N GLY A 183 10.27 6.16 12.83
CA GLY A 183 10.65 6.12 11.42
C GLY A 183 12.14 6.35 11.20
N MET A 184 12.74 7.34 11.86
CA MET A 184 14.17 7.60 11.74
C MET A 184 15.05 6.46 12.29
N ILE A 185 14.66 5.83 13.40
CA ILE A 185 15.34 4.63 13.91
C ILE A 185 15.29 3.48 12.91
N CYS A 186 14.12 3.25 12.34
CA CYS A 186 13.91 2.20 11.35
C CYS A 186 14.67 2.50 10.05
N ASP A 187 14.62 3.75 9.58
CA ASP A 187 15.29 4.22 8.37
C ASP A 187 16.81 4.05 8.44
N LEU A 188 17.44 4.46 9.55
CA LEU A 188 18.88 4.28 9.74
C LEU A 188 19.30 2.80 9.81
N ASN A 189 18.42 1.92 10.25
CA ASN A 189 18.68 0.48 10.36
C ASN A 189 18.16 -0.33 9.15
N GLN A 190 17.52 0.33 8.18
CA GLN A 190 16.94 -0.33 7.00
C GLN A 190 16.00 -1.48 7.39
N CYS A 191 15.10 -1.20 8.33
CA CYS A 191 14.09 -2.16 8.79
C CYS A 191 12.73 -1.48 8.89
N TRP A 192 11.67 -2.25 8.73
CA TRP A 192 10.33 -1.79 9.10
C TRP A 192 10.07 -2.03 10.58
N GLY A 193 9.20 -1.19 11.17
CA GLY A 193 8.76 -1.32 12.55
C GLY A 193 7.24 -1.41 12.65
N TYR A 194 6.73 -2.28 13.53
CA TYR A 194 5.29 -2.37 13.81
C TYR A 194 5.03 -2.92 15.21
N LEU A 195 3.81 -2.72 15.69
CA LEU A 195 3.37 -3.31 16.95
C LEU A 195 2.70 -4.66 16.68
N GLU A 196 3.28 -5.74 17.23
CA GLU A 196 2.72 -7.09 17.15
C GLU A 196 1.45 -7.20 18.02
N PHE A 197 0.61 -8.19 17.76
CA PHE A 197 -0.61 -8.46 18.53
C PHE A 197 -0.39 -8.66 20.05
N ASP A 198 0.81 -9.06 20.44
CA ASP A 198 1.21 -9.19 21.85
C ASP A 198 1.63 -7.86 22.52
N GLY A 199 1.59 -6.75 21.77
CA GLY A 199 2.00 -5.43 22.24
C GLY A 199 3.51 -5.18 22.22
N THR A 200 4.30 -6.07 21.62
CA THR A 200 5.74 -5.91 21.43
C THR A 200 6.03 -5.20 20.12
N PHE A 201 6.86 -4.16 20.15
CA PHE A 201 7.34 -3.54 18.92
C PHE A 201 8.40 -4.42 18.25
N ARG A 202 8.18 -4.76 17.00
CA ARG A 202 9.04 -5.65 16.23
C ARG A 202 9.73 -4.92 15.09
N TYR A 203 10.94 -5.41 14.78
CA TYR A 203 11.74 -4.97 13.64
C TYR A 203 11.74 -6.06 12.58
N VAL A 204 11.40 -5.68 11.36
CA VAL A 204 11.44 -6.55 10.17
C VAL A 204 12.57 -6.08 9.29
N LEU A 205 13.65 -6.82 9.27
CA LEU A 205 14.76 -6.58 8.36
C LEU A 205 14.46 -7.24 7.01
N PRO A 206 14.83 -6.63 5.88
CA PRO A 206 14.94 -7.35 4.62
C PRO A 206 15.75 -8.63 4.85
N GLN A 207 15.21 -9.75 4.43
CA GLN A 207 15.87 -11.03 4.57
C GLN A 207 16.33 -11.49 3.19
N TYR A 208 17.19 -12.49 3.18
CA TYR A 208 17.79 -13.08 2.00
C TYR A 208 16.82 -13.15 0.80
N PRO A 209 17.32 -12.96 -0.44
CA PRO A 209 16.45 -12.80 -1.58
C PRO A 209 15.37 -13.88 -1.55
N TYR A 210 14.12 -13.44 -1.64
CA TYR A 210 12.95 -14.31 -1.74
C TYR A 210 12.95 -15.06 -3.09
N ARG A 211 14.13 -15.14 -3.71
CA ARG A 211 14.39 -15.80 -4.95
C ARG A 211 15.26 -17.03 -4.67
N VAL A 212 14.72 -18.20 -4.91
CA VAL A 212 15.55 -19.32 -5.24
C VAL A 212 16.06 -19.05 -6.65
N ASP A 213 17.36 -18.91 -6.81
CA ASP A 213 17.95 -18.89 -8.14
C ASP A 213 17.50 -20.18 -8.83
N ASN A 214 16.43 -20.06 -9.61
CA ASN A 214 16.14 -21.04 -10.63
C ASN A 214 17.30 -20.93 -11.62
N LEU A 215 18.35 -21.65 -11.36
CA LEU A 215 19.33 -22.03 -12.35
C LEU A 215 18.58 -22.81 -13.42
N TYR A 216 17.89 -22.06 -14.32
CA TYR A 216 17.52 -22.65 -15.58
C TYR A 216 18.84 -23.05 -16.23
N PRO A 217 19.08 -24.35 -16.42
CA PRO A 217 20.22 -24.76 -17.21
C PRO A 217 20.10 -24.00 -18.54
N SER A 218 21.16 -23.31 -18.92
CA SER A 218 21.21 -22.63 -20.22
C SER A 218 20.66 -23.59 -21.28
N PRO A 219 19.72 -23.16 -22.13
CA PRO A 219 19.20 -24.01 -23.21
C PRO A 219 20.29 -24.61 -24.09
N ASP A 220 21.49 -24.05 -24.03
CA ASP A 220 22.70 -24.55 -24.73
C ASP A 220 23.34 -25.76 -24.04
N LEU A 221 22.96 -26.09 -22.82
CA LEU A 221 23.57 -27.17 -22.04
C LEU A 221 22.71 -28.45 -21.98
N TYR A 222 21.40 -28.36 -22.30
CA TYR A 222 20.51 -29.53 -22.31
C TYR A 222 19.58 -29.50 -23.51
N PRO A 223 19.49 -30.60 -24.29
CA PRO A 223 18.49 -30.72 -25.36
C PRO A 223 17.06 -30.60 -24.80
N ALA A 224 16.17 -29.98 -25.56
CA ALA A 224 14.76 -29.75 -25.15
C ALA A 224 13.97 -31.01 -24.78
N GLU A 225 14.44 -32.17 -25.20
CA GLU A 225 13.89 -33.50 -24.90
C GLU A 225 14.14 -33.99 -23.48
N ASP A 226 15.11 -33.40 -22.77
CA ASP A 226 15.43 -33.70 -21.37
C ASP A 226 14.78 -32.72 -20.38
N LEU A 227 14.00 -31.76 -20.87
CA LEU A 227 13.16 -30.93 -20.00
C LEU A 227 11.98 -31.76 -19.46
N TYR A 228 12.27 -32.64 -18.54
CA TYR A 228 11.24 -33.12 -17.63
C TYR A 228 10.72 -31.90 -16.86
N LEU A 229 9.43 -31.66 -16.96
CA LEU A 229 8.67 -30.97 -15.91
C LEU A 229 8.86 -31.79 -14.64
N GLY A 230 9.99 -31.61 -13.99
CA GLY A 230 10.33 -32.25 -12.74
C GLY A 230 9.25 -31.93 -11.72
N THR A 231 8.79 -32.93 -11.04
CA THR A 231 8.08 -32.81 -9.76
C THR A 231 8.64 -31.60 -9.01
N GLN A 232 7.73 -30.68 -8.62
CA GLN A 232 8.00 -29.47 -7.85
C GLN A 232 9.22 -29.64 -6.96
N ASP A 233 10.27 -28.91 -7.28
CA ASP A 233 11.52 -29.04 -6.54
C ASP A 233 11.27 -28.40 -5.17
N THR A 234 11.36 -29.20 -4.12
CA THR A 234 11.18 -28.79 -2.71
C THR A 234 12.16 -27.70 -2.28
N GLN A 235 13.06 -27.24 -3.15
CA GLN A 235 13.95 -26.11 -2.94
C GLN A 235 13.29 -24.74 -3.14
N GLU A 236 12.19 -24.65 -3.89
CA GLU A 236 11.47 -23.38 -4.10
C GLU A 236 10.87 -22.83 -2.81
N ASP A 237 10.56 -23.70 -1.85
CA ASP A 237 9.98 -23.33 -0.56
C ASP A 237 11.04 -23.06 0.53
N ALA A 238 12.30 -23.23 0.22
CA ALA A 238 13.39 -23.13 1.19
C ALA A 238 13.45 -21.71 1.79
N GLY A 239 13.12 -21.63 3.08
CA GLY A 239 13.14 -20.38 3.85
C GLY A 239 11.86 -19.56 3.81
N ALA A 240 10.79 -20.01 3.17
CA ALA A 240 9.47 -19.39 3.33
C ALA A 240 8.91 -19.71 4.72
N ASP A 241 8.31 -18.70 5.36
CA ASP A 241 7.58 -18.87 6.63
C ASP A 241 6.18 -19.42 6.37
N LEU A 242 5.63 -19.14 5.19
CA LEU A 242 4.30 -19.54 4.77
C LEU A 242 4.31 -19.94 3.30
N VAL A 243 3.86 -21.17 3.03
CA VAL A 243 3.67 -21.70 1.67
C VAL A 243 2.19 -21.78 1.39
N LEU A 244 1.75 -21.23 0.27
CA LEU A 244 0.38 -21.26 -0.22
C LEU A 244 0.33 -21.95 -1.58
N SER A 245 -0.19 -23.18 -1.59
CA SER A 245 -0.42 -23.93 -2.83
C SER A 245 -1.80 -23.64 -3.44
N THR A 246 -2.00 -24.05 -4.67
CA THR A 246 -3.31 -24.01 -5.31
C THR A 246 -4.34 -24.76 -4.45
N GLY A 247 -5.34 -24.05 -3.95
CA GLY A 247 -6.33 -24.56 -2.99
C GLY A 247 -6.21 -23.96 -1.59
N ASP A 248 -5.06 -23.37 -1.22
CA ASP A 248 -4.90 -22.62 0.03
C ASP A 248 -5.41 -21.19 -0.07
N TYR A 249 -5.59 -20.68 -1.29
CA TYR A 249 -6.12 -19.35 -1.58
C TYR A 249 -7.35 -19.42 -2.50
N TYR A 250 -8.15 -18.35 -2.50
CA TYR A 250 -9.38 -18.28 -3.28
C TYR A 250 -9.10 -18.17 -4.77
N VAL A 251 -9.97 -18.73 -5.61
CA VAL A 251 -9.80 -18.78 -7.07
C VAL A 251 -9.51 -17.40 -7.69
N ASP A 252 -10.21 -16.36 -7.22
CA ASP A 252 -9.98 -14.98 -7.67
C ASP A 252 -9.15 -14.17 -6.64
N GLY A 253 -8.49 -14.86 -5.73
CA GLY A 253 -7.79 -14.26 -4.60
C GLY A 253 -6.32 -13.97 -4.86
N LEU A 254 -5.77 -14.32 -6.03
CA LEU A 254 -4.36 -14.09 -6.36
C LEU A 254 -4.22 -13.06 -7.47
N SER A 255 -3.53 -11.98 -7.19
CA SER A 255 -3.03 -11.03 -8.20
C SER A 255 -1.55 -10.79 -8.00
N PHE A 256 -0.82 -10.61 -9.09
CA PHE A 256 0.62 -10.41 -9.07
C PHE A 256 1.06 -9.49 -10.20
N SER A 257 2.17 -8.81 -9.98
CA SER A 257 2.83 -8.02 -11.00
C SER A 257 3.71 -8.91 -11.89
N ASN A 258 3.93 -8.47 -13.12
CA ASN A 258 4.83 -9.14 -14.06
C ASN A 258 6.28 -8.66 -13.96
N PHE A 259 6.63 -8.04 -12.84
CA PHE A 259 7.98 -7.55 -12.53
C PHE A 259 8.35 -7.91 -11.09
N GLU A 260 9.65 -7.89 -10.82
CA GLU A 260 10.20 -8.03 -9.47
C GLU A 260 10.73 -6.67 -9.00
N CYS A 261 10.47 -6.34 -7.73
CA CYS A 261 11.18 -5.28 -7.05
C CYS A 261 12.63 -5.72 -6.87
N GLN A 262 13.54 -4.96 -7.44
CA GLN A 262 14.96 -5.28 -7.40
C GLN A 262 15.61 -4.74 -6.13
N GLN A 263 16.68 -5.38 -5.73
CA GLN A 263 17.54 -4.91 -4.64
C GLN A 263 18.04 -3.49 -4.89
N PHE A 264 18.46 -2.84 -3.83
CA PHE A 264 19.13 -1.55 -3.94
C PHE A 264 20.63 -1.73 -4.11
N ASP A 265 21.22 -1.01 -5.06
CA ASP A 265 22.66 -1.03 -5.35
C ASP A 265 23.42 0.06 -4.60
N GLN A 266 22.69 1.10 -4.19
CA GLN A 266 23.24 2.33 -3.63
C GLN A 266 22.37 2.85 -2.48
N ILE A 267 23.01 3.46 -1.49
CA ILE A 267 22.36 4.33 -0.52
C ILE A 267 22.83 5.76 -0.77
N VAL A 268 21.88 6.69 -0.77
CA VAL A 268 22.12 8.13 -0.82
C VAL A 268 21.62 8.74 0.49
N VAL A 269 22.45 9.50 1.16
CA VAL A 269 22.09 10.17 2.43
C VAL A 269 22.17 11.67 2.26
N HIS A 270 21.07 12.34 2.60
CA HIS A 270 21.03 13.79 2.75
C HIS A 270 21.53 14.18 4.14
N TYR A 271 22.49 15.08 4.21
CA TYR A 271 23.11 15.49 5.47
C TYR A 271 23.30 17.01 5.58
N GLY A 272 23.78 17.50 6.71
CA GLY A 272 23.95 18.93 6.98
C GLY A 272 22.62 19.68 6.93
N THR A 273 22.51 20.68 6.08
CA THR A 273 21.26 21.44 5.86
C THR A 273 20.23 20.70 5.00
N GLY A 274 20.53 19.44 4.58
CA GLY A 274 19.68 18.63 3.70
C GLY A 274 19.95 18.83 2.21
N GLU A 275 20.80 19.77 1.84
CA GLU A 275 21.20 20.01 0.44
C GLU A 275 22.44 19.20 0.02
N GLN A 276 23.21 18.74 1.01
CA GLN A 276 24.41 17.95 0.77
C GLN A 276 24.04 16.47 0.73
N THR A 277 24.63 15.76 -0.21
CA THR A 277 24.40 14.30 -0.38
C THR A 277 25.73 13.55 -0.37
N VAL A 278 25.71 12.36 0.16
CA VAL A 278 26.78 11.38 0.06
C VAL A 278 26.16 10.05 -0.36
N SER A 279 26.87 9.32 -1.18
CA SER A 279 26.41 8.01 -1.67
C SER A 279 27.41 6.91 -1.39
N TYR A 280 26.91 5.68 -1.25
CA TYR A 280 27.70 4.47 -1.04
C TYR A 280 27.09 3.30 -1.82
N GLY A 281 27.93 2.53 -2.48
CA GLY A 281 27.52 1.42 -3.35
C GLY A 281 27.77 1.71 -4.82
N ASN A 282 27.22 0.90 -5.71
CA ASN A 282 27.34 1.05 -7.15
C ASN A 282 26.21 1.93 -7.68
N GLU A 283 26.43 2.58 -8.83
CA GLU A 283 25.34 3.27 -9.52
C GLU A 283 24.24 2.28 -9.91
N GLY A 284 22.99 2.63 -9.66
CA GLY A 284 21.85 1.77 -9.93
C GLY A 284 20.62 2.21 -9.15
N ASN A 285 19.87 1.23 -8.66
CA ASN A 285 18.70 1.48 -7.81
C ASN A 285 19.17 2.03 -6.46
N ALA A 286 18.75 3.26 -6.12
CA ALA A 286 19.22 3.95 -4.93
C ALA A 286 18.11 4.06 -3.89
N TYR A 287 18.42 3.70 -2.65
CA TYR A 287 17.62 4.07 -1.49
C TYR A 287 18.09 5.41 -0.94
N THR A 288 17.18 6.34 -0.67
CA THR A 288 17.52 7.69 -0.20
C THR A 288 17.04 7.90 1.21
N ILE A 289 17.96 8.24 2.11
CA ILE A 289 17.67 8.68 3.48
C ILE A 289 17.58 10.21 3.49
N GLU A 290 16.38 10.73 3.75
CA GLU A 290 16.09 12.16 3.79
C GLU A 290 15.49 12.57 5.13
N LYS A 291 15.67 13.84 5.50
CA LYS A 291 15.04 14.48 6.67
C LYS A 291 15.26 13.74 8.00
N ASN A 292 16.34 12.98 8.10
CA ASN A 292 16.72 12.31 9.34
C ASN A 292 17.60 13.23 10.18
N ILE A 293 17.18 13.52 11.42
CA ILE A 293 17.88 14.48 12.27
C ILE A 293 19.30 14.04 12.63
N PHE A 294 19.54 12.74 12.70
CA PHE A 294 20.87 12.22 13.02
C PHE A 294 21.85 12.45 11.87
N THR A 295 21.41 12.23 10.62
CA THR A 295 22.29 12.43 9.46
C THR A 295 22.71 13.89 9.27
N GLN A 296 21.91 14.85 9.77
CA GLN A 296 22.21 16.26 9.66
C GLN A 296 23.49 16.67 10.45
N VAL A 297 23.83 15.92 11.49
CA VAL A 297 24.96 16.24 12.39
C VAL A 297 26.05 15.17 12.39
N MET A 298 25.94 14.14 11.56
CA MET A 298 26.96 13.11 11.39
C MET A 298 28.17 13.62 10.62
N SER A 299 29.35 13.15 11.02
CA SER A 299 30.57 13.32 10.22
C SER A 299 30.52 12.43 8.97
N GLN A 300 31.41 12.70 8.01
CA GLN A 300 31.50 11.86 6.81
C GLN A 300 31.88 10.42 7.13
N GLU A 301 32.73 10.19 8.14
CA GLU A 301 33.11 8.86 8.59
C GLU A 301 31.89 8.10 9.15
N GLN A 302 31.07 8.78 9.98
CA GLN A 302 29.82 8.21 10.52
C GLN A 302 28.82 7.89 9.41
N LEU A 303 28.68 8.77 8.41
CA LEU A 303 27.82 8.51 7.25
C LEU A 303 28.31 7.32 6.42
N GLN A 304 29.63 7.19 6.24
CA GLN A 304 30.20 6.03 5.55
C GLN A 304 29.96 4.73 6.33
N GLU A 305 30.13 4.75 7.65
CA GLU A 305 29.84 3.59 8.51
C GLU A 305 28.35 3.22 8.46
N LEU A 306 27.45 4.21 8.57
CA LEU A 306 26.00 4.02 8.43
C LEU A 306 25.66 3.27 7.16
N MET A 307 26.13 3.78 6.01
CA MET A 307 25.80 3.24 4.69
C MET A 307 26.43 1.86 4.47
N ALA A 308 27.67 1.66 4.95
CA ALA A 308 28.35 0.38 4.83
C ALA A 308 27.65 -0.75 5.61
N ASN A 309 27.04 -0.42 6.76
CA ASN A 309 26.25 -1.38 7.55
C ASN A 309 24.86 -1.62 6.95
N ALA A 310 24.27 -0.62 6.31
CA ALA A 310 22.90 -0.63 5.81
C ALA A 310 22.76 -1.27 4.41
N LEU A 311 23.69 -1.00 3.49
CA LEU A 311 23.61 -1.47 2.11
C LEU A 311 23.49 -3.00 1.98
N PRO A 312 24.25 -3.84 2.72
CA PRO A 312 24.10 -5.29 2.64
C PRO A 312 22.68 -5.78 2.99
N VAL A 313 21.97 -5.07 3.85
CA VAL A 313 20.58 -5.39 4.21
C VAL A 313 19.64 -5.07 3.06
N LEU A 314 19.81 -3.90 2.44
CA LEU A 314 19.01 -3.48 1.27
C LEU A 314 19.20 -4.38 0.07
N GLN A 315 20.39 -4.93 -0.10
CA GLN A 315 20.70 -5.88 -1.17
C GLN A 315 19.99 -7.24 -1.01
N LEU A 316 19.39 -7.49 0.15
CA LEU A 316 18.57 -8.70 0.39
C LEU A 316 17.11 -8.50 -0.04
N LEU A 317 16.69 -7.29 -0.35
CA LEU A 317 15.29 -6.99 -0.66
C LEU A 317 15.01 -7.20 -2.15
N THR A 318 14.44 -8.36 -2.47
CA THR A 318 13.94 -8.69 -3.81
C THR A 318 12.65 -9.50 -3.66
N TYR A 319 11.58 -9.10 -4.33
CA TYR A 319 10.30 -9.81 -4.27
C TYR A 319 9.42 -9.46 -5.47
N THR A 320 8.44 -10.32 -5.76
CA THR A 320 7.38 -10.00 -6.71
C THR A 320 6.23 -9.32 -5.97
N PRO A 321 5.73 -8.16 -6.42
CA PRO A 321 4.52 -7.58 -5.84
C PRO A 321 3.32 -8.50 -6.06
N VAL A 322 2.71 -8.94 -4.95
CA VAL A 322 1.62 -9.90 -4.91
C VAL A 322 0.56 -9.43 -3.93
N THR A 323 -0.70 -9.70 -4.26
CA THR A 323 -1.80 -9.69 -3.30
C THR A 323 -2.46 -11.06 -3.37
N VAL A 324 -2.58 -11.72 -2.22
CA VAL A 324 -3.24 -13.02 -2.10
C VAL A 324 -4.27 -13.02 -0.98
N ARG A 325 -5.48 -13.50 -1.28
CA ARG A 325 -6.54 -13.73 -0.31
C ARG A 325 -6.69 -15.22 -0.06
N CYS A 326 -6.60 -15.61 1.21
CA CYS A 326 -6.60 -17.02 1.64
C CYS A 326 -7.40 -17.20 2.93
N GLN A 327 -7.52 -18.43 3.39
CA GLN A 327 -8.10 -18.71 4.70
C GLN A 327 -7.27 -18.07 5.81
N GLY A 328 -7.96 -17.53 6.82
CA GLY A 328 -7.33 -16.76 7.88
C GLY A 328 -6.34 -17.57 8.72
N ARG A 329 -5.19 -16.95 8.96
CA ARG A 329 -4.07 -17.51 9.73
C ARG A 329 -3.70 -16.56 10.87
N PRO A 330 -4.36 -16.64 12.03
CA PRO A 330 -4.12 -15.72 13.15
C PRO A 330 -2.68 -15.67 13.66
N TRP A 331 -1.84 -16.62 13.26
CA TRP A 331 -0.43 -16.71 13.60
C TRP A 331 0.51 -16.02 12.62
N ALA A 332 0.04 -15.65 11.42
CA ALA A 332 0.85 -14.92 10.43
C ALA A 332 1.23 -13.54 10.96
N GLN A 333 2.41 -13.05 10.60
CA GLN A 333 2.98 -11.81 11.06
C GLN A 333 3.41 -10.94 9.87
N LEU A 334 3.41 -9.62 10.05
CA LEU A 334 4.05 -8.74 9.08
C LEU A 334 5.54 -9.09 8.94
N GLY A 335 6.04 -9.06 7.72
CA GLY A 335 7.41 -9.46 7.39
C GLY A 335 7.62 -10.97 7.22
N ASP A 336 6.63 -11.82 7.52
CA ASP A 336 6.73 -13.24 7.18
C ASP A 336 6.92 -13.41 5.67
N LYS A 337 7.82 -14.32 5.29
CA LYS A 337 8.11 -14.66 3.89
C LYS A 337 7.05 -15.62 3.38
N VAL A 338 6.34 -15.18 2.35
CA VAL A 338 5.29 -15.98 1.70
C VAL A 338 5.81 -16.50 0.36
N CYS A 339 5.62 -17.78 0.11
CA CYS A 339 5.73 -18.39 -1.20
C CYS A 339 4.32 -18.79 -1.66
N VAL A 340 3.90 -18.29 -2.82
CA VAL A 340 2.61 -18.66 -3.43
C VAL A 340 2.87 -19.43 -4.71
N HIS A 341 2.39 -20.67 -4.76
CA HIS A 341 2.45 -21.49 -5.96
C HIS A 341 1.15 -21.34 -6.77
N ASN A 342 1.28 -21.02 -8.04
CA ASN A 342 0.23 -21.24 -9.00
C ASN A 342 0.61 -22.43 -9.93
N TRP A 343 -0.21 -22.70 -10.96
CA TRP A 343 0.02 -23.83 -11.88
C TRP A 343 1.36 -23.79 -12.63
N LEU A 344 1.99 -22.59 -12.75
CA LEU A 344 3.14 -22.37 -13.63
C LEU A 344 4.33 -21.72 -12.91
N TYR A 345 4.09 -20.95 -11.85
CA TYR A 345 5.11 -20.11 -11.22
C TYR A 345 4.97 -20.11 -9.69
N SER A 346 6.07 -19.79 -9.03
CA SER A 346 6.15 -19.50 -7.61
C SER A 346 6.48 -18.03 -7.42
N TYR A 347 5.73 -17.36 -6.55
CA TYR A 347 5.92 -15.95 -6.22
C TYR A 347 6.35 -15.83 -4.78
N HIS A 348 7.41 -15.06 -4.54
CA HIS A 348 7.98 -14.84 -3.23
C HIS A 348 7.84 -13.38 -2.83
N PHE A 349 7.32 -13.11 -1.64
CA PHE A 349 7.16 -11.76 -1.12
C PHE A 349 7.06 -11.73 0.41
N PRO A 350 7.45 -10.62 1.08
CA PRO A 350 7.17 -10.40 2.48
C PRO A 350 5.74 -9.89 2.66
N ILE A 351 5.09 -10.21 3.77
CA ILE A 351 3.82 -9.59 4.12
C ILE A 351 4.08 -8.13 4.53
N LEU A 352 3.83 -7.16 3.65
CA LEU A 352 3.97 -5.74 3.94
C LEU A 352 2.67 -5.12 4.43
N GLU A 353 1.54 -5.62 3.94
CA GLU A 353 0.20 -5.27 4.39
C GLU A 353 -0.60 -6.54 4.66
N ARG A 354 -1.42 -6.50 5.68
CA ARG A 354 -2.30 -7.60 6.07
C ARG A 354 -3.68 -7.09 6.43
N THR A 355 -4.72 -7.77 5.93
CA THR A 355 -6.09 -7.59 6.39
C THR A 355 -6.64 -8.94 6.82
N LEU A 356 -6.90 -9.09 8.12
CA LEU A 356 -7.59 -10.24 8.69
C LEU A 356 -9.07 -9.86 8.87
N SER A 357 -9.99 -10.62 8.28
CA SER A 357 -11.40 -10.29 8.28
C SER A 357 -12.29 -11.52 8.49
N GLY A 358 -13.54 -11.26 8.95
CA GLY A 358 -14.50 -12.30 9.24
C GLY A 358 -14.33 -12.94 10.61
N ILE A 359 -15.26 -13.82 10.97
CA ILE A 359 -15.23 -14.57 12.23
C ILE A 359 -15.33 -16.06 11.93
N THR A 360 -16.48 -16.50 11.42
CA THR A 360 -16.70 -17.90 11.05
C THR A 360 -15.96 -18.24 9.78
N GLY A 361 -16.09 -17.39 8.75
CA GLY A 361 -15.32 -17.41 7.53
C GLY A 361 -14.10 -16.50 7.66
N LEU A 362 -13.14 -16.85 8.55
CA LEU A 362 -11.96 -16.05 8.76
C LEU A 362 -11.08 -16.05 7.52
N ASP A 363 -10.81 -14.87 6.99
CA ASP A 363 -10.02 -14.62 5.79
C ASP A 363 -8.80 -13.78 6.11
N ASP A 364 -7.71 -14.03 5.43
CA ASP A 364 -6.52 -13.18 5.40
C ASP A 364 -6.24 -12.70 3.98
N THR A 365 -5.90 -11.43 3.85
CA THR A 365 -5.33 -10.88 2.63
C THR A 365 -3.92 -10.40 2.94
N TYR A 366 -2.94 -10.93 2.24
CA TYR A 366 -1.55 -10.50 2.31
C TYR A 366 -1.19 -9.73 1.06
N SER A 367 -0.46 -8.65 1.23
CA SER A 367 -0.02 -7.82 0.11
C SER A 367 1.41 -7.34 0.29
N ALA A 368 2.14 -7.31 -0.80
CA ALA A 368 3.37 -6.56 -0.96
C ALA A 368 3.26 -5.76 -2.25
N LYS A 369 3.25 -4.44 -2.10
CA LYS A 369 3.27 -3.50 -3.23
C LYS A 369 4.71 -3.18 -3.60
N GLY A 370 4.91 -2.66 -4.80
CA GLY A 370 6.22 -2.24 -5.25
C GLY A 370 6.17 -1.59 -6.63
N VAL A 371 7.22 -0.90 -6.98
CA VAL A 371 7.39 -0.28 -8.29
C VAL A 371 8.38 -1.07 -9.14
N GLU A 372 8.13 -1.12 -10.43
CA GLU A 372 9.06 -1.69 -11.40
C GLU A 372 10.32 -0.82 -11.47
N THR A 373 11.44 -1.36 -11.03
CA THR A 373 12.75 -0.74 -11.21
C THR A 373 13.35 -1.24 -12.52
N ASN A 374 13.23 -0.44 -13.57
CA ASN A 374 13.83 -0.77 -14.86
C ASN A 374 15.34 -0.61 -14.79
N TYR A 375 16.05 -1.72 -14.69
CA TYR A 375 17.52 -1.78 -14.88
C TYR A 375 17.98 -1.71 -16.32
N ASP A 376 17.10 -1.38 -17.26
CA ASP A 376 17.59 -1.14 -18.61
C ASP A 376 18.41 0.14 -18.59
N TYR A 377 19.72 -0.05 -18.77
CA TYR A 377 20.71 0.98 -19.14
C TYR A 377 20.34 1.75 -20.42
N ALA A 378 19.15 1.53 -20.93
CA ALA A 378 18.57 2.24 -22.04
C ALA A 378 18.05 3.60 -21.56
N ASN A 379 18.99 4.54 -21.40
CA ASN A 379 18.73 5.96 -21.55
C ASN A 379 17.84 6.62 -20.47
N SER A 380 18.35 7.74 -19.96
CA SER A 380 17.59 8.80 -19.28
C SER A 380 16.21 9.11 -19.91
N LEU A 381 16.02 8.75 -21.19
CA LEU A 381 14.78 8.85 -21.93
C LEU A 381 13.70 7.87 -21.43
N THR A 382 14.06 6.61 -21.13
CA THR A 382 13.09 5.61 -20.63
C THR A 382 12.62 5.97 -19.23
N ARG A 383 13.52 6.47 -18.39
CA ARG A 383 13.17 6.98 -17.05
C ARG A 383 12.25 8.19 -17.16
N GLN A 384 12.55 9.16 -18.01
CA GLN A 384 11.67 10.31 -18.27
C GLN A 384 10.30 9.89 -18.83
N VAL A 385 10.25 8.85 -19.69
CA VAL A 385 8.99 8.30 -20.19
C VAL A 385 8.18 7.62 -19.10
N ASN A 386 8.82 6.88 -18.18
CA ASN A 386 8.13 6.24 -17.06
C ASN A 386 7.66 7.26 -16.02
N ASP A 387 8.50 8.22 -15.65
CA ASP A 387 8.13 9.35 -14.79
C ASP A 387 6.97 10.15 -15.40
N THR A 388 6.99 10.32 -16.74
CA THR A 388 5.91 10.99 -17.47
C THR A 388 4.63 10.15 -17.49
N LYS A 389 4.72 8.82 -17.58
CA LYS A 389 3.55 7.92 -17.50
C LYS A 389 2.96 7.89 -16.11
N GLU A 390 3.79 7.85 -15.06
CA GLU A 390 3.33 7.91 -13.67
C GLU A 390 2.65 9.24 -13.37
N PHE A 391 3.29 10.35 -13.74
CA PHE A 391 2.70 11.70 -13.64
C PHE A 391 1.40 11.82 -14.44
N ALA A 392 1.35 11.27 -15.66
CA ALA A 392 0.15 11.22 -16.47
C ALA A 392 -0.95 10.35 -15.83
N SER A 393 -0.58 9.26 -15.15
CA SER A 393 -1.52 8.40 -14.39
C SER A 393 -2.13 9.14 -13.20
N VAL A 394 -1.31 9.87 -12.44
CA VAL A 394 -1.77 10.71 -11.31
C VAL A 394 -2.70 11.82 -11.81
N ILE A 395 -2.30 12.52 -12.88
CA ILE A 395 -3.15 13.55 -13.52
C ILE A 395 -4.44 12.94 -14.05
N LYS A 396 -4.38 11.79 -14.71
CA LYS A 396 -5.54 11.09 -15.23
C LYS A 396 -6.56 10.78 -14.14
N ASN A 397 -6.12 10.25 -13.02
CA ASN A 397 -6.99 9.94 -11.89
C ASN A 397 -7.58 11.22 -11.27
N TYR A 398 -6.75 12.24 -11.04
CA TYR A 398 -7.18 13.52 -10.52
C TYR A 398 -8.21 14.21 -11.45
N VAL A 399 -7.94 14.21 -12.77
CA VAL A 399 -8.82 14.81 -13.78
C VAL A 399 -10.13 14.03 -13.87
N ARG A 400 -10.07 12.69 -13.91
CA ARG A 400 -11.27 11.84 -13.99
C ARG A 400 -12.19 12.02 -12.79
N ASP A 401 -11.63 12.08 -11.58
CA ASP A 401 -12.41 12.07 -10.34
C ASP A 401 -12.97 13.46 -9.96
N SER A 402 -12.50 14.54 -10.62
CA SER A 402 -12.91 15.90 -10.31
C SER A 402 -13.71 16.61 -11.42
N LEU A 403 -13.83 16.03 -12.60
CA LEU A 403 -14.45 16.63 -13.75
C LEU A 403 -15.83 16.05 -14.04
N THR A 404 -16.76 16.95 -14.36
CA THR A 404 -18.04 16.59 -15.00
C THR A 404 -18.07 17.16 -16.42
N PHE A 405 -18.65 16.41 -17.34
CA PHE A 405 -18.73 16.79 -18.75
C PHE A 405 -20.20 16.94 -19.16
N SER A 406 -20.51 17.98 -19.88
CA SER A 406 -21.85 18.18 -20.45
C SER A 406 -21.76 18.68 -21.89
N THR A 407 -22.78 18.42 -22.66
CA THR A 407 -22.92 18.99 -23.99
C THR A 407 -24.30 19.67 -24.13
N THR A 408 -24.35 20.71 -24.89
CA THR A 408 -25.59 21.41 -25.27
C THR A 408 -25.58 21.64 -26.78
N SER A 409 -26.73 21.96 -27.38
CA SER A 409 -26.75 22.37 -28.77
C SER A 409 -27.61 23.61 -28.97
N VAL A 410 -27.29 24.36 -30.00
CA VAL A 410 -27.99 25.55 -30.41
C VAL A 410 -28.35 25.43 -31.89
N ASN A 411 -29.64 25.53 -32.22
CA ASN A 411 -30.09 25.65 -33.61
C ASN A 411 -29.87 27.09 -34.06
N ASN A 412 -29.06 27.28 -35.08
CA ASN A 412 -28.65 28.62 -35.55
C ASN A 412 -29.74 29.33 -36.41
N GLY A 413 -30.81 28.60 -36.79
CA GLY A 413 -31.89 29.17 -37.60
C GLY A 413 -31.57 29.30 -39.11
N ASP A 414 -30.37 28.96 -39.53
CA ASP A 414 -29.87 28.99 -40.91
C ASP A 414 -29.76 27.56 -41.53
N GLY A 415 -30.36 26.58 -40.93
CA GLY A 415 -30.26 25.18 -41.35
C GLY A 415 -29.05 24.47 -40.73
N THR A 416 -28.38 25.07 -39.75
CA THR A 416 -27.27 24.45 -39.03
C THR A 416 -27.56 24.35 -37.53
N THR A 417 -26.90 23.40 -36.87
CA THR A 417 -26.91 23.23 -35.42
C THR A 417 -25.46 23.19 -34.90
N THR A 418 -25.21 23.97 -33.85
CA THR A 418 -23.90 23.98 -33.17
C THR A 418 -23.99 23.20 -31.88
N GLY A 419 -23.20 22.12 -31.76
CA GLY A 419 -22.94 21.42 -30.51
C GLY A 419 -21.87 22.13 -29.70
N ILE A 420 -22.06 22.23 -28.38
CA ILE A 420 -21.14 22.90 -27.44
C ILE A 420 -20.81 21.88 -26.35
N ALA A 421 -19.52 21.61 -26.14
CA ALA A 421 -19.02 20.78 -25.08
C ALA A 421 -18.49 21.63 -23.92
N THR A 422 -18.84 21.27 -22.69
CA THR A 422 -18.44 22.00 -21.49
C THR A 422 -17.93 21.02 -20.44
N VAL A 423 -16.77 21.33 -19.86
CA VAL A 423 -16.16 20.57 -18.77
C VAL A 423 -16.17 21.41 -17.50
N TYR A 424 -16.68 20.85 -16.43
CA TYR A 424 -16.75 21.52 -15.13
C TYR A 424 -15.84 20.82 -14.12
N ARG A 425 -15.21 21.62 -13.25
CA ARG A 425 -14.61 21.17 -11.99
C ARG A 425 -15.46 21.74 -10.85
N GLY A 426 -16.31 20.88 -10.28
CA GLY A 426 -17.38 21.34 -9.40
C GLY A 426 -18.38 22.23 -10.17
N ASN A 427 -18.47 23.51 -9.82
CA ASN A 427 -19.35 24.49 -10.48
C ASN A 427 -18.60 25.44 -11.44
N GLU A 428 -17.30 25.28 -11.61
CA GLU A 428 -16.46 26.12 -12.44
C GLU A 428 -16.31 25.51 -13.84
N ASP A 429 -16.58 26.31 -14.89
CA ASP A 429 -16.31 25.92 -16.28
C ASP A 429 -14.79 25.99 -16.54
N VAL A 430 -14.19 24.83 -16.77
CA VAL A 430 -12.76 24.67 -17.04
C VAL A 430 -12.47 24.21 -18.46
N SER A 431 -13.45 24.28 -19.35
CA SER A 431 -13.37 23.79 -20.74
C SER A 431 -12.14 24.31 -21.49
N ASN A 432 -11.79 25.57 -21.27
CA ASN A 432 -10.66 26.25 -21.93
C ASN A 432 -9.27 25.74 -21.45
N GLN A 433 -9.22 24.88 -20.42
CA GLN A 433 -7.98 24.30 -19.94
C GLN A 433 -7.57 23.04 -20.73
N PHE A 434 -8.43 22.59 -21.65
CA PHE A 434 -8.23 21.38 -22.44
C PHE A 434 -8.00 21.70 -23.90
N ALA A 435 -7.13 20.95 -24.56
CA ALA A 435 -6.85 21.10 -25.97
C ALA A 435 -8.06 20.67 -26.84
N ASP A 436 -8.28 21.32 -27.96
CA ASP A 436 -9.36 21.01 -28.90
C ASP A 436 -9.37 19.53 -29.34
N ALA A 437 -8.18 18.92 -29.46
CA ALA A 437 -8.04 17.50 -29.81
C ALA A 437 -8.63 16.53 -28.79
N TRP A 438 -9.01 17.01 -27.60
CA TRP A 438 -9.63 16.17 -26.56
C TRP A 438 -11.15 16.06 -26.75
N PHE A 439 -11.76 16.92 -27.57
CA PHE A 439 -13.19 16.95 -27.88
C PHE A 439 -13.38 16.45 -29.30
N ASN A 440 -13.86 15.20 -29.44
CA ASN A 440 -14.07 14.59 -30.74
C ASN A 440 -15.56 14.47 -31.03
N TRP A 441 -16.03 15.11 -32.10
CA TRP A 441 -17.41 15.13 -32.50
C TRP A 441 -17.68 14.12 -33.61
N TYR A 442 -18.75 13.37 -33.43
CA TYR A 442 -19.20 12.33 -34.37
C TYR A 442 -20.65 12.53 -34.75
N ILE A 443 -20.99 12.27 -36.00
CA ILE A 443 -22.35 11.96 -36.41
C ILE A 443 -22.50 10.43 -36.29
N VAL A 444 -23.49 10.00 -35.52
CA VAL A 444 -23.82 8.58 -35.32
C VAL A 444 -25.13 8.29 -36.03
N LEU A 445 -25.09 7.44 -37.02
CA LEU A 445 -26.21 6.91 -37.76
C LEU A 445 -26.34 5.42 -37.50
N GLU A 446 -27.47 4.78 -37.87
CA GLU A 446 -27.62 3.31 -37.79
C GLU A 446 -26.51 2.57 -38.57
N SER A 447 -25.95 3.19 -39.60
CA SER A 447 -24.88 2.61 -40.43
C SER A 447 -23.45 2.74 -39.81
N GLY A 448 -23.28 3.47 -38.71
CA GLY A 448 -22.01 3.69 -38.07
C GLY A 448 -21.78 5.13 -37.61
N SER A 449 -20.59 5.41 -37.08
CA SER A 449 -20.21 6.73 -36.60
C SER A 449 -19.08 7.31 -37.44
N THR A 450 -19.19 8.61 -37.77
CA THR A 450 -18.19 9.34 -38.55
C THR A 450 -17.68 10.53 -37.75
N LEU A 451 -16.36 10.63 -37.56
CA LEU A 451 -15.71 11.80 -36.95
C LEU A 451 -15.86 13.00 -37.87
N ILE A 452 -16.36 14.12 -37.37
CA ILE A 452 -16.63 15.32 -38.12
C ILE A 452 -15.84 16.55 -37.69
N GLY A 453 -15.26 16.51 -36.47
CA GLY A 453 -14.48 17.65 -35.98
C GLY A 453 -13.93 17.45 -34.59
N HIS A 454 -13.12 18.45 -34.19
CA HIS A 454 -12.51 18.55 -32.86
C HIS A 454 -12.79 19.94 -32.28
N GLY A 455 -12.75 20.05 -30.94
CA GLY A 455 -12.87 21.34 -30.26
C GLY A 455 -14.11 21.44 -29.39
N LEU A 456 -14.21 22.54 -28.66
CA LEU A 456 -15.33 22.83 -27.74
C LEU A 456 -16.64 23.00 -28.44
N THR A 457 -16.64 23.36 -29.72
CA THR A 457 -17.84 23.53 -30.53
C THR A 457 -17.70 22.80 -31.87
N CYS A 458 -18.82 22.32 -32.37
CA CYS A 458 -18.92 21.71 -33.69
C CYS A 458 -20.24 22.08 -34.35
N THR A 459 -20.18 22.67 -35.55
CA THR A 459 -21.36 23.06 -36.30
C THR A 459 -21.61 22.08 -37.45
N VAL A 460 -22.83 21.60 -37.57
CA VAL A 460 -23.28 20.61 -38.54
C VAL A 460 -24.52 21.09 -39.28
N ASN A 461 -24.71 20.60 -40.50
CA ASN A 461 -25.96 20.86 -41.24
C ASN A 461 -27.09 19.98 -40.69
N ASN A 462 -28.29 20.55 -40.55
CA ASN A 462 -29.45 19.80 -40.08
C ASN A 462 -29.86 18.68 -41.07
N ASP A 463 -29.49 18.81 -42.33
CA ASP A 463 -29.73 17.77 -43.36
C ASP A 463 -28.94 16.50 -43.10
N ASP A 464 -27.82 16.57 -42.35
CA ASP A 464 -27.02 15.39 -41.97
C ASP A 464 -27.76 14.46 -40.98
N PHE A 465 -28.86 14.96 -40.36
CA PHE A 465 -29.68 14.21 -39.38
C PHE A 465 -31.07 13.79 -39.91
N LEU A 466 -31.38 14.04 -41.18
CA LEU A 466 -32.71 13.77 -41.75
C LEU A 466 -33.16 12.30 -41.63
N TYR A 467 -32.28 11.40 -41.23
CA TYR A 467 -32.57 9.94 -41.06
C TYR A 467 -32.37 9.48 -39.64
N GLY A 468 -32.53 10.34 -38.63
CA GLY A 468 -32.44 9.95 -37.20
C GLY A 468 -31.04 9.78 -36.67
N GLY A 469 -30.13 10.62 -37.16
CA GLY A 469 -28.75 10.66 -36.63
C GLY A 469 -28.61 11.38 -35.28
N VAL A 470 -27.56 11.07 -34.54
CA VAL A 470 -27.22 11.68 -33.24
C VAL A 470 -25.86 12.38 -33.35
N LEU A 471 -25.78 13.63 -32.88
CA LEU A 471 -24.52 14.32 -32.71
C LEU A 471 -23.91 13.90 -31.36
N LYS A 472 -22.72 13.30 -31.40
CA LYS A 472 -22.02 12.76 -30.24
C LYS A 472 -20.70 13.47 -30.05
N CYS A 473 -20.43 13.96 -28.83
CA CYS A 473 -19.11 14.39 -28.46
C CYS A 473 -18.45 13.36 -27.53
N VAL A 474 -17.22 13.03 -27.81
CA VAL A 474 -16.38 12.19 -26.95
C VAL A 474 -15.29 13.07 -26.36
N PHE A 475 -15.31 13.25 -25.06
CA PHE A 475 -14.26 13.93 -24.33
C PHE A 475 -13.20 12.92 -23.89
N GLN A 476 -12.01 13.06 -24.42
CA GLN A 476 -10.87 12.20 -24.11
C GLN A 476 -9.92 12.96 -23.21
N THR A 477 -9.88 12.61 -21.95
CA THR A 477 -8.94 13.20 -20.98
C THR A 477 -7.50 12.74 -21.17
N TYR A 478 -7.22 12.01 -22.26
CA TYR A 478 -5.91 11.47 -22.57
C TYR A 478 -5.68 11.40 -24.07
N THR A 479 -4.58 11.98 -24.55
CA THR A 479 -4.15 11.80 -25.92
C THR A 479 -3.76 10.36 -26.14
N GLN A 480 -4.39 9.69 -27.09
CA GLN A 480 -3.98 8.36 -27.54
C GLN A 480 -2.57 8.40 -28.10
N MET A 481 -1.57 8.18 -27.26
CA MET A 481 -0.41 7.45 -27.67
C MET A 481 -0.46 6.13 -26.92
N ALA A 482 -1.10 5.17 -27.58
CA ALA A 482 -1.15 3.75 -27.21
C ALA A 482 -1.63 3.48 -25.78
N LEU A 483 -2.90 3.18 -25.62
CA LEU A 483 -3.45 2.14 -24.75
C LEU A 483 -4.96 2.35 -24.62
N SER A 484 -5.71 1.28 -24.64
CA SER A 484 -7.16 1.23 -24.46
C SER A 484 -7.57 1.91 -23.17
N VAL A 485 -8.16 3.10 -23.28
CA VAL A 485 -8.64 3.87 -22.15
C VAL A 485 -10.15 3.88 -22.16
N SER A 486 -10.78 3.68 -21.00
CA SER A 486 -12.20 3.87 -20.81
C SER A 486 -12.60 5.28 -21.31
N GLN A 487 -13.46 5.32 -22.30
CA GLN A 487 -13.94 6.55 -22.92
C GLN A 487 -15.28 6.92 -22.27
N GLY A 488 -15.37 8.14 -21.75
CA GLY A 488 -16.65 8.73 -21.43
C GLY A 488 -17.35 9.13 -22.75
N VAL A 489 -18.46 8.49 -23.04
CA VAL A 489 -19.24 8.76 -24.24
C VAL A 489 -20.52 9.50 -23.87
N ILE A 490 -20.77 10.65 -24.46
CA ILE A 490 -22.02 11.39 -24.28
C ILE A 490 -22.76 11.43 -25.61
N VAL A 491 -23.98 10.94 -25.59
CA VAL A 491 -24.86 10.87 -26.75
C VAL A 491 -25.88 11.99 -26.65
N MET A 492 -25.99 12.80 -27.69
CA MET A 492 -27.09 13.77 -27.87
C MET A 492 -28.17 13.12 -28.70
N ASP A 493 -29.41 13.16 -28.25
CA ASP A 493 -30.58 12.80 -29.02
C ASP A 493 -31.26 14.03 -29.62
N ASP A 494 -32.23 13.82 -30.51
CA ASP A 494 -32.98 14.86 -31.15
C ASP A 494 -33.77 15.75 -30.17
N SER A 495 -33.90 15.36 -28.91
CA SER A 495 -34.62 16.09 -27.87
C SER A 495 -33.69 16.96 -26.99
N LEU A 496 -32.39 17.00 -27.30
CA LEU A 496 -31.39 17.72 -26.50
C LEU A 496 -31.17 17.14 -25.10
N THR A 497 -31.58 15.92 -24.86
CA THR A 497 -31.32 15.23 -23.60
C THR A 497 -29.97 14.51 -23.68
N ILE A 498 -29.06 14.83 -22.80
CA ILE A 498 -27.74 14.24 -22.76
C ILE A 498 -27.80 13.07 -21.81
N SER A 499 -27.48 11.89 -22.30
CA SER A 499 -27.28 10.72 -21.45
C SER A 499 -25.80 10.39 -21.38
N ALA A 500 -25.22 10.44 -20.17
CA ALA A 500 -23.92 9.87 -19.92
C ALA A 500 -24.07 8.36 -19.83
N ILE A 501 -23.48 7.65 -20.76
CA ILE A 501 -23.35 6.19 -20.67
C ILE A 501 -21.91 5.95 -20.20
N GLY A 502 -21.75 5.66 -18.90
CA GLY A 502 -20.52 5.13 -18.34
C GLY A 502 -20.54 3.60 -18.45
N ASP A 503 -19.50 3.04 -19.01
CA ASP A 503 -19.13 1.63 -18.84
C ASP A 503 -18.16 1.50 -17.66
#